data_b7ab47b1fbcda76620e0197ca9e4c9e2
#
_entry.id   b7ab47b1fbcda76620e0197ca9e4c9e2
#
_cell.length_a   1.000
_cell.length_b   1.000
_cell.length_c   1.000
_cell.angle_alpha   90.00
_cell.angle_beta   90.00
_cell.angle_gamma   90.00
#
_symmetry.space_group_name_H-M   'P 1'
#
loop_
_entity.id
_entity.type
_entity.pdbx_description
1 polymer ?
#
loop_
_entity_poly.entity_id
_entity_poly.type
_entity_poly.pdbx_seq_one_letter_code
_entity_poly.pdbx_strand_id
1 'polypeptide(L)'
;HRMDISTISHEIRNPLTLIYSTLQMIEASNPEVLNIRHWSDLHSDIEYMKQLLEELSAYNNGQRLSPSSTDFDIFLKKISLSFASSIIETDIEFISRIEPELPVMPADSIKLREVLLNLLGNARDAVLIQQSTCSNHLDSACNCESNRSLDTSKALTYSPQIHFHAWKEHSNLIISVSDNGCGIAPEHLSSIFEPFVTYKSSGTGLGLPLSRRIIEAHGGTLTVHSEPDLPDCQLKTTFTLTIPIP
;
A
#
# COMPACT_ATOMS: atom_id res chain seq x y z
N HIS A 1 -29.14 8.36 -18.57
CA HIS A 1 -28.24 7.20 -18.74
C HIS A 1 -27.04 7.41 -17.80
N ARG A 2 -27.06 6.83 -16.61
CA ARG A 2 -25.82 6.60 -15.85
C ARG A 2 -25.15 5.43 -16.58
N MET A 3 -24.17 5.72 -17.46
CA MET A 3 -23.23 4.69 -17.88
C MET A 3 -22.58 4.12 -16.63
N ASP A 4 -22.72 2.82 -16.44
CA ASP A 4 -22.08 2.13 -15.32
C ASP A 4 -20.57 2.15 -15.60
N ILE A 5 -19.79 2.74 -14.68
CA ILE A 5 -18.31 2.84 -14.80
C ILE A 5 -17.71 1.44 -15.05
N SER A 6 -18.35 0.38 -14.56
CA SER A 6 -17.96 -1.00 -14.81
C SER A 6 -18.03 -1.35 -16.31
N THR A 7 -19.07 -0.92 -17.01
CA THR A 7 -19.22 -1.14 -18.46
C THR A 7 -18.13 -0.39 -19.23
N ILE A 8 -17.89 0.87 -18.89
CA ILE A 8 -16.84 1.69 -19.52
C ILE A 8 -15.45 1.05 -19.29
N SER A 9 -15.17 0.58 -18.08
CA SER A 9 -13.90 -0.08 -17.78
C SER A 9 -13.69 -1.34 -18.61
N HIS A 10 -14.75 -2.12 -18.85
CA HIS A 10 -14.68 -3.29 -19.72
C HIS A 10 -14.50 -2.92 -21.20
N GLU A 11 -15.19 -1.90 -21.68
CA GLU A 11 -15.09 -1.44 -23.08
C GLU A 11 -13.71 -0.84 -23.40
N ILE A 12 -13.05 -0.18 -22.43
CA ILE A 12 -11.69 0.35 -22.60
C ILE A 12 -10.64 -0.78 -22.45
N ARG A 13 -10.88 -1.77 -21.58
CA ARG A 13 -9.93 -2.90 -21.40
C ARG A 13 -9.72 -3.68 -22.69
N ASN A 14 -10.76 -3.88 -23.49
CA ASN A 14 -10.68 -4.65 -24.71
C ASN A 14 -9.68 -4.06 -25.74
N PRO A 15 -9.80 -2.79 -26.19
CA PRO A 15 -8.85 -2.21 -27.11
C PRO A 15 -7.43 -2.11 -26.50
N LEU A 16 -7.31 -1.85 -25.19
CA LEU A 16 -6.01 -1.80 -24.53
C LEU A 16 -5.30 -3.16 -24.54
N THR A 17 -6.04 -4.26 -24.32
CA THR A 17 -5.51 -5.62 -24.43
C THR A 17 -5.03 -5.92 -25.85
N LEU A 18 -5.74 -5.46 -26.86
CA LEU A 18 -5.34 -5.62 -28.27
C LEU A 18 -4.07 -4.84 -28.58
N ILE A 19 -3.95 -3.60 -28.11
CA ILE A 19 -2.74 -2.78 -28.24
C ILE A 19 -1.55 -3.48 -27.61
N TYR A 20 -1.71 -3.95 -26.38
CA TYR A 20 -0.66 -4.67 -25.65
C TYR A 20 -0.21 -5.94 -26.38
N SER A 21 -1.16 -6.75 -26.82
CA SER A 21 -0.85 -7.97 -27.60
C SER A 21 -0.16 -7.66 -28.93
N THR A 22 -0.53 -6.55 -29.57
CA THR A 22 0.13 -6.09 -30.81
C THR A 22 1.57 -5.67 -30.55
N LEU A 23 1.83 -4.96 -29.45
CA LEU A 23 3.21 -4.61 -29.06
C LEU A 23 4.05 -5.85 -28.81
N GLN A 24 3.53 -6.83 -28.08
CA GLN A 24 4.25 -8.10 -27.85
C GLN A 24 4.54 -8.85 -29.14
N MET A 25 3.61 -8.86 -30.13
CA MET A 25 3.85 -9.46 -31.45
C MET A 25 4.93 -8.71 -32.24
N ILE A 26 4.96 -7.37 -32.15
CA ILE A 26 5.99 -6.55 -32.79
C ILE A 26 7.36 -6.88 -32.18
N GLU A 27 7.47 -6.94 -30.86
CA GLU A 27 8.71 -7.30 -30.15
C GLU A 27 9.20 -8.70 -30.52
N ALA A 28 8.29 -9.66 -30.54
CA ALA A 28 8.62 -11.04 -30.91
C ALA A 28 9.09 -11.17 -32.37
N SER A 29 8.53 -10.34 -33.26
CA SER A 29 8.89 -10.37 -34.71
C SER A 29 10.08 -9.51 -35.04
N ASN A 30 10.36 -8.48 -34.28
CA ASN A 30 11.40 -7.49 -34.53
C ASN A 30 12.09 -7.07 -33.21
N PRO A 31 12.99 -7.89 -32.65
CA PRO A 31 13.64 -7.57 -31.37
C PRO A 31 14.38 -6.23 -31.33
N GLU A 32 14.72 -5.67 -32.50
CA GLU A 32 15.40 -4.37 -32.63
C GLU A 32 14.56 -3.21 -32.13
N VAL A 33 13.21 -3.36 -32.06
CA VAL A 33 12.31 -2.30 -31.54
C VAL A 33 12.58 -1.97 -30.08
N LEU A 34 13.13 -2.90 -29.30
CA LEU A 34 13.53 -2.68 -27.91
C LEU A 34 14.60 -1.58 -27.77
N ASN A 35 15.35 -1.29 -28.83
CA ASN A 35 16.36 -0.22 -28.87
C ASN A 35 15.79 1.14 -29.33
N ILE A 36 14.52 1.19 -29.71
CA ILE A 36 13.86 2.44 -30.12
C ILE A 36 13.65 3.30 -28.86
N ARG A 37 14.11 4.55 -28.95
CA ARG A 37 13.89 5.53 -27.88
C ARG A 37 12.40 5.62 -27.56
N HIS A 38 12.05 5.59 -26.27
CA HIS A 38 10.68 5.62 -25.74
C HIS A 38 9.84 4.36 -25.99
N TRP A 39 10.42 3.25 -26.48
CA TRP A 39 9.68 1.99 -26.57
C TRP A 39 9.31 1.43 -25.20
N SER A 40 10.26 1.48 -24.25
CA SER A 40 10.03 1.11 -22.86
C SER A 40 9.01 1.99 -22.17
N ASP A 41 8.99 3.30 -22.49
CA ASP A 41 8.02 4.26 -21.93
C ASP A 41 6.60 3.90 -22.38
N LEU A 42 6.42 3.61 -23.67
CA LEU A 42 5.14 3.17 -24.24
C LEU A 42 4.62 1.88 -23.56
N HIS A 43 5.51 0.94 -23.31
CA HIS A 43 5.15 -0.30 -22.60
C HIS A 43 4.70 -0.02 -21.17
N SER A 44 5.44 0.82 -20.46
CA SER A 44 5.12 1.24 -19.09
C SER A 44 3.80 1.99 -19.00
N ASP A 45 3.51 2.88 -19.96
CA ASP A 45 2.27 3.63 -20.03
C ASP A 45 1.05 2.72 -20.24
N ILE A 46 1.18 1.70 -21.09
CA ILE A 46 0.10 0.74 -21.33
C ILE A 46 -0.14 -0.16 -20.11
N GLU A 47 0.92 -0.63 -19.45
CA GLU A 47 0.79 -1.38 -18.19
C GLU A 47 0.12 -0.53 -17.10
N TYR A 48 0.50 0.74 -16.98
CA TYR A 48 -0.13 1.68 -16.06
C TYR A 48 -1.62 1.88 -16.35
N MET A 49 -2.01 2.02 -17.62
CA MET A 49 -3.43 2.11 -18.01
C MET A 49 -4.21 0.83 -17.68
N LYS A 50 -3.63 -0.35 -17.88
CA LYS A 50 -4.23 -1.63 -17.49
C LYS A 50 -4.47 -1.67 -15.98
N GLN A 51 -3.47 -1.32 -15.19
CA GLN A 51 -3.57 -1.28 -13.73
C GLN A 51 -4.67 -0.32 -13.27
N LEU A 52 -4.73 0.91 -13.83
CA LEU A 52 -5.79 1.87 -13.52
C LEU A 52 -7.19 1.31 -13.78
N LEU A 53 -7.40 0.62 -14.90
CA LEU A 53 -8.69 0.02 -15.24
C LEU A 53 -9.06 -1.14 -14.31
N GLU A 54 -8.09 -1.94 -13.88
CA GLU A 54 -8.30 -3.01 -12.92
C GLU A 54 -8.69 -2.46 -11.55
N GLU A 55 -7.96 -1.47 -11.05
CA GLU A 55 -8.25 -0.80 -9.77
C GLU A 55 -9.59 -0.05 -9.80
N LEU A 56 -9.94 0.61 -10.92
CA LEU A 56 -11.23 1.27 -11.09
C LEU A 56 -12.39 0.24 -11.08
N SER A 57 -12.19 -0.90 -11.74
CA SER A 57 -13.15 -2.00 -11.71
C SER A 57 -13.30 -2.58 -10.30
N ALA A 58 -12.20 -2.80 -9.59
CA ALA A 58 -12.19 -3.25 -8.21
C ALA A 58 -12.88 -2.23 -7.28
N TYR A 59 -12.61 -0.95 -7.45
CA TYR A 59 -13.25 0.13 -6.70
C TYR A 59 -14.77 0.12 -6.87
N ASN A 60 -15.27 -0.04 -8.09
CA ASN A 60 -16.72 -0.13 -8.36
C ASN A 60 -17.37 -1.37 -7.75
N ASN A 61 -16.64 -2.48 -7.71
CA ASN A 61 -17.11 -3.76 -7.16
C ASN A 61 -16.75 -3.95 -5.67
N GLY A 62 -16.10 -2.99 -5.04
CA GLY A 62 -15.62 -3.08 -3.65
C GLY A 62 -16.72 -3.38 -2.64
N GLN A 63 -17.96 -2.95 -2.89
CA GLN A 63 -19.11 -3.19 -2.01
C GLN A 63 -19.76 -4.57 -2.19
N ARG A 64 -19.45 -5.32 -3.25
CA ARG A 64 -20.01 -6.65 -3.48
C ARG A 64 -19.13 -7.68 -2.78
N LEU A 65 -19.56 -8.18 -1.62
CA LEU A 65 -18.84 -9.18 -0.87
C LEU A 65 -19.30 -10.60 -1.24
N SER A 66 -18.36 -11.54 -1.14
CA SER A 66 -18.60 -12.98 -1.21
C SER A 66 -18.13 -13.62 0.11
N PRO A 67 -18.87 -13.42 1.22
CA PRO A 67 -18.41 -13.84 2.54
C PRO A 67 -18.38 -15.36 2.66
N SER A 68 -17.33 -15.86 3.29
CA SER A 68 -17.16 -17.26 3.70
C SER A 68 -16.71 -17.32 5.15
N SER A 69 -16.91 -18.46 5.81
CA SER A 69 -16.40 -18.64 7.17
C SER A 69 -14.89 -18.50 7.18
N THR A 70 -14.38 -17.45 7.85
CA THR A 70 -12.97 -17.10 7.88
C THR A 70 -12.44 -17.18 9.32
N ASP A 71 -11.43 -18.01 9.51
CA ASP A 71 -10.64 -18.05 10.75
C ASP A 71 -9.58 -16.95 10.69
N PHE A 72 -9.78 -15.91 11.50
CA PHE A 72 -8.91 -14.72 11.45
C PHE A 72 -7.51 -14.96 12.02
N ASP A 73 -7.35 -15.92 12.93
CA ASP A 73 -6.02 -16.29 13.42
C ASP A 73 -5.16 -16.88 12.28
N ILE A 74 -5.70 -17.85 11.56
CA ILE A 74 -5.03 -18.45 10.41
C ILE A 74 -4.87 -17.45 9.27
N PHE A 75 -5.90 -16.68 8.97
CA PHE A 75 -5.92 -15.72 7.88
C PHE A 75 -4.83 -14.65 8.05
N LEU A 76 -4.74 -14.01 9.23
CA LEU A 76 -3.79 -12.93 9.48
C LEU A 76 -2.35 -13.43 9.58
N LYS A 77 -2.12 -14.63 10.13
CA LYS A 77 -0.81 -15.27 10.11
C LYS A 77 -0.29 -15.51 8.69
N LYS A 78 -1.17 -15.94 7.77
CA LYS A 78 -0.80 -16.12 6.36
C LYS A 78 -0.43 -14.79 5.69
N ILE A 79 -1.15 -13.71 5.98
CA ILE A 79 -0.85 -12.38 5.44
C ILE A 79 0.48 -11.88 5.99
N SER A 80 0.67 -11.97 7.31
CA SER A 80 1.92 -11.58 7.97
C SER A 80 3.13 -12.31 7.36
N LEU A 81 3.03 -13.61 7.18
CA LEU A 81 4.10 -14.41 6.58
C LEU A 81 4.36 -14.04 5.11
N SER A 82 3.29 -13.83 4.33
CA SER A 82 3.40 -13.40 2.93
C SER A 82 4.09 -12.05 2.81
N PHE A 83 3.75 -11.09 3.66
CA PHE A 83 4.38 -9.77 3.67
C PHE A 83 5.83 -9.84 4.13
N ALA A 84 6.13 -10.55 5.23
CA ALA A 84 7.49 -10.75 5.72
C ALA A 84 8.41 -11.32 4.63
N SER A 85 7.91 -12.30 3.85
CA SER A 85 8.66 -12.86 2.72
C SER A 85 8.93 -11.84 1.60
N SER A 86 8.05 -10.86 1.40
CA SER A 86 8.20 -9.85 0.35
C SER A 86 9.23 -8.76 0.68
N ILE A 87 9.62 -8.63 1.94
CA ILE A 87 10.57 -7.61 2.42
C ILE A 87 11.90 -8.20 2.91
N ILE A 88 12.13 -9.51 2.72
CA ILE A 88 13.29 -10.22 3.27
C ILE A 88 14.63 -9.67 2.79
N GLU A 89 14.67 -9.03 1.62
CA GLU A 89 15.88 -8.41 1.06
C GLU A 89 16.01 -6.92 1.42
N THR A 90 15.20 -6.44 2.36
CA THR A 90 15.22 -5.05 2.83
C THR A 90 15.66 -4.98 4.28
N ASP A 91 16.09 -3.79 4.73
CA ASP A 91 16.44 -3.53 6.12
C ASP A 91 15.21 -3.23 7.02
N ILE A 92 14.00 -3.52 6.53
CA ILE A 92 12.76 -3.21 7.24
C ILE A 92 12.56 -4.22 8.39
N GLU A 93 12.47 -3.71 9.60
CA GLU A 93 12.05 -4.48 10.77
C GLU A 93 10.52 -4.62 10.76
N PHE A 94 10.04 -5.85 10.58
CA PHE A 94 8.60 -6.16 10.58
C PHE A 94 8.21 -6.86 11.87
N ILE A 95 7.37 -6.21 12.67
CA ILE A 95 6.87 -6.74 13.95
C ILE A 95 5.40 -7.11 13.77
N SER A 96 5.12 -8.42 13.83
CA SER A 96 3.75 -8.94 13.74
C SER A 96 3.31 -9.48 15.10
N ARG A 97 2.22 -8.91 15.62
CA ARG A 97 1.57 -9.34 16.86
C ARG A 97 0.11 -9.66 16.59
N ILE A 98 -0.22 -10.94 16.62
CA ILE A 98 -1.58 -11.44 16.47
C ILE A 98 -1.98 -12.02 17.83
N GLU A 99 -2.90 -11.34 18.51
CA GLU A 99 -3.39 -11.78 19.82
C GLU A 99 -4.17 -13.11 19.67
N PRO A 100 -4.16 -13.96 20.69
CA PRO A 100 -4.90 -15.21 20.66
C PRO A 100 -6.42 -14.99 20.66
N GLU A 101 -7.17 -16.03 20.30
CA GLU A 101 -8.63 -16.07 20.35
C GLU A 101 -9.34 -15.07 19.42
N LEU A 102 -8.76 -14.83 18.24
CA LEU A 102 -9.44 -14.10 17.20
C LEU A 102 -10.68 -14.83 16.69
N PRO A 103 -11.70 -14.14 16.19
CA PRO A 103 -12.97 -14.77 15.83
C PRO A 103 -12.87 -15.60 14.54
N VAL A 104 -13.74 -16.61 14.46
CA VAL A 104 -14.13 -17.24 13.21
C VAL A 104 -15.48 -16.64 12.82
N MET A 105 -15.53 -15.89 11.71
CA MET A 105 -16.75 -15.19 11.30
C MET A 105 -16.86 -15.09 9.78
N PRO A 106 -18.08 -14.83 9.23
CA PRO A 106 -18.25 -14.60 7.82
C PRO A 106 -17.50 -13.34 7.35
N ALA A 107 -16.61 -13.50 6.37
CA ALA A 107 -15.90 -12.37 5.76
C ALA A 107 -15.44 -12.72 4.33
N ASP A 108 -15.27 -11.70 3.49
CA ASP A 108 -14.63 -11.88 2.19
C ASP A 108 -13.11 -11.81 2.34
N SER A 109 -12.49 -12.97 2.55
CA SER A 109 -11.07 -13.09 2.82
C SER A 109 -10.19 -12.60 1.65
N ILE A 110 -10.68 -12.66 0.41
CA ILE A 110 -9.94 -12.19 -0.77
C ILE A 110 -9.84 -10.67 -0.73
N LYS A 111 -10.97 -9.99 -0.51
CA LYS A 111 -11.01 -8.52 -0.41
C LYS A 111 -10.31 -8.00 0.83
N LEU A 112 -10.45 -8.67 1.97
CA LEU A 112 -9.69 -8.28 3.17
C LEU A 112 -8.18 -8.45 2.99
N ARG A 113 -7.75 -9.49 2.27
CA ARG A 113 -6.33 -9.63 1.89
C ARG A 113 -5.86 -8.46 1.04
N GLU A 114 -6.65 -8.04 0.04
CA GLU A 114 -6.35 -6.88 -0.81
C GLU A 114 -6.16 -5.61 0.04
N VAL A 115 -7.07 -5.36 0.98
CA VAL A 115 -6.97 -4.23 1.93
C VAL A 115 -5.68 -4.29 2.73
N LEU A 116 -5.40 -5.41 3.38
CA LEU A 116 -4.24 -5.53 4.27
C LEU A 116 -2.91 -5.43 3.51
N LEU A 117 -2.82 -6.02 2.33
CA LEU A 117 -1.62 -5.89 1.49
C LEU A 117 -1.43 -4.48 0.95
N ASN A 118 -2.52 -3.75 0.65
CA ASN A 118 -2.45 -2.34 0.26
C ASN A 118 -1.91 -1.47 1.42
N LEU A 119 -2.39 -1.65 2.64
CA LEU A 119 -1.92 -0.90 3.80
C LEU A 119 -0.46 -1.22 4.14
N LEU A 120 -0.09 -2.50 4.14
CA LEU A 120 1.30 -2.95 4.36
C LEU A 120 2.24 -2.44 3.24
N GLY A 121 1.78 -2.43 1.99
CA GLY A 121 2.51 -1.83 0.87
C GLY A 121 2.72 -0.34 1.04
N ASN A 122 1.70 0.39 1.50
CA ASN A 122 1.81 1.82 1.78
C ASN A 122 2.81 2.10 2.91
N ALA A 123 2.80 1.31 3.98
CA ALA A 123 3.76 1.40 5.07
C ALA A 123 5.20 1.15 4.58
N ARG A 124 5.41 0.09 3.77
CA ARG A 124 6.71 -0.20 3.15
C ARG A 124 7.23 0.97 2.32
N ASP A 125 6.40 1.52 1.46
CA ASP A 125 6.80 2.65 0.61
C ASP A 125 7.17 3.88 1.47
N ALA A 126 6.41 4.17 2.53
CA ALA A 126 6.65 5.29 3.42
C ALA A 126 8.00 5.18 4.16
N VAL A 127 8.34 3.99 4.66
CA VAL A 127 9.63 3.78 5.35
C VAL A 127 10.82 3.82 4.39
N LEU A 128 10.67 3.34 3.16
CA LEU A 128 11.72 3.41 2.13
C LEU A 128 11.97 4.84 1.64
N ILE A 129 10.92 5.66 1.51
CA ILE A 129 11.04 7.09 1.20
C ILE A 129 11.81 7.80 2.33
N GLN A 130 11.45 7.56 3.59
CA GLN A 130 12.15 8.15 4.74
C GLN A 130 13.62 7.73 4.79
N GLN A 131 13.91 6.46 4.55
CA GLN A 131 15.30 5.94 4.50
C GLN A 131 16.13 6.65 3.44
N SER A 132 15.58 6.84 2.25
CA SER A 132 16.25 7.55 1.15
C SER A 132 16.51 9.02 1.48
N THR A 133 15.57 9.68 2.17
CA THR A 133 15.69 11.07 2.59
C THR A 133 16.80 11.22 3.64
N CYS A 134 16.85 10.35 4.64
CA CYS A 134 17.89 10.37 5.68
C CYS A 134 19.28 10.10 5.10
N SER A 135 19.42 9.18 4.15
CA SER A 135 20.69 8.87 3.48
C SER A 135 21.24 10.06 2.69
N ASN A 136 20.38 10.78 1.96
CA ASN A 136 20.78 11.96 1.16
C ASN A 136 21.23 13.14 2.04
N HIS A 137 20.71 13.28 3.26
CA HIS A 137 21.15 14.31 4.21
C HIS A 137 22.54 14.02 4.79
N LEU A 138 22.93 12.76 4.96
CA LEU A 138 24.26 12.37 5.41
C LEU A 138 25.34 12.70 4.36
N ASP A 139 25.07 12.46 3.08
CA ASP A 139 26.01 12.76 2.00
C ASP A 139 26.20 14.27 1.78
N SER A 140 25.18 15.08 2.03
CA SER A 140 25.26 16.55 1.94
C SER A 140 26.02 17.19 3.09
N ALA A 141 26.12 16.54 4.24
CA ALA A 141 26.87 17.04 5.40
C ALA A 141 28.37 16.79 5.32
N CYS A 142 28.84 15.93 4.42
CA CYS A 142 30.27 15.62 4.25
C CYS A 142 31.08 16.66 3.46
N ASN A 143 30.45 17.71 2.90
CA ASN A 143 31.13 18.73 2.08
C ASN A 143 31.44 20.05 2.82
N CYS A 144 31.36 20.09 4.14
CA CYS A 144 31.77 21.26 4.91
C CYS A 144 33.11 20.98 5.62
N GLU A 145 34.22 21.36 4.95
CA GLU A 145 35.50 21.57 5.60
C GLU A 145 35.38 22.73 6.60
N SER A 146 35.28 22.46 7.87
CA SER A 146 35.93 23.27 8.92
C SER A 146 35.74 22.66 10.31
N ASN A 147 36.86 22.26 10.91
CA ASN A 147 37.14 22.08 12.31
C ASN A 147 36.01 22.38 13.31
N ARG A 148 35.38 21.34 13.84
CA ARG A 148 34.95 21.26 15.23
C ARG A 148 34.90 19.82 15.67
N SER A 149 35.75 19.44 16.62
CA SER A 149 35.65 18.24 17.42
C SER A 149 34.26 18.16 18.08
N LEU A 150 33.39 17.36 17.54
CA LEU A 150 32.17 16.95 18.20
C LEU A 150 32.10 15.41 18.15
N ASP A 151 31.83 14.83 19.31
CA ASP A 151 31.63 13.42 19.56
C ASP A 151 30.82 12.75 18.44
N THR A 152 31.48 11.96 17.61
CA THR A 152 30.90 11.15 16.54
C THR A 152 30.28 9.85 17.08
N SER A 153 29.67 9.90 18.26
CA SER A 153 28.96 8.76 18.83
C SER A 153 27.49 9.04 18.95
N LYS A 154 26.78 8.86 17.85
CA LYS A 154 25.34 8.61 17.60
C LYS A 154 24.77 9.48 16.49
N ALA A 155 25.21 9.31 15.28
CA ALA A 155 24.27 9.44 14.17
C ALA A 155 23.23 8.33 14.39
N LEU A 156 22.04 8.69 14.88
CA LEU A 156 20.89 7.77 14.95
C LEU A 156 20.55 7.40 13.50
N THR A 157 21.11 6.27 13.06
CA THR A 157 20.77 5.70 11.76
C THR A 157 19.28 5.38 11.80
N TYR A 158 18.50 5.92 10.85
CA TYR A 158 17.09 5.58 10.68
C TYR A 158 16.96 4.06 10.48
N SER A 159 16.13 3.42 11.31
CA SER A 159 15.78 2.01 11.19
C SER A 159 14.32 1.89 10.78
N PRO A 160 14.03 1.47 9.52
CA PRO A 160 12.67 1.37 9.03
C PRO A 160 11.90 0.27 9.79
N GLN A 161 10.73 0.63 10.33
CA GLN A 161 9.90 -0.28 11.13
C GLN A 161 8.45 -0.28 10.66
N ILE A 162 7.87 -1.48 10.60
CA ILE A 162 6.44 -1.70 10.31
C ILE A 162 5.88 -2.64 11.36
N HIS A 163 4.79 -2.21 12.01
CA HIS A 163 4.07 -3.02 12.99
C HIS A 163 2.72 -3.44 12.43
N PHE A 164 2.44 -4.74 12.52
CA PHE A 164 1.15 -5.34 12.18
C PHE A 164 0.56 -5.96 13.45
N HIS A 165 -0.53 -5.38 13.96
CA HIS A 165 -1.13 -5.83 15.20
C HIS A 165 -2.62 -6.14 15.00
N ALA A 166 -3.08 -7.26 15.54
CA ALA A 166 -4.47 -7.67 15.51
C ALA A 166 -4.92 -8.19 16.86
N TRP A 167 -6.08 -7.70 17.33
CA TRP A 167 -6.66 -8.10 18.60
C TRP A 167 -8.19 -8.00 18.56
N LYS A 168 -8.82 -8.62 19.54
CA LYS A 168 -10.25 -8.49 19.79
C LYS A 168 -10.48 -7.47 20.88
N GLU A 169 -11.35 -6.51 20.62
CA GLU A 169 -11.77 -5.53 21.61
C GLU A 169 -13.29 -5.45 21.64
N HIS A 170 -13.90 -5.85 22.78
CA HIS A 170 -15.35 -5.96 22.94
C HIS A 170 -15.96 -6.82 21.82
N SER A 171 -16.84 -6.23 21.01
CA SER A 171 -17.50 -6.88 19.87
C SER A 171 -16.83 -6.57 18.53
N ASN A 172 -15.57 -6.15 18.54
CA ASN A 172 -14.85 -5.79 17.32
C ASN A 172 -13.55 -6.56 17.18
N LEU A 173 -13.23 -6.92 15.96
CA LEU A 173 -11.89 -7.27 15.53
C LEU A 173 -11.17 -5.99 15.10
N ILE A 174 -10.04 -5.70 15.73
CA ILE A 174 -9.21 -4.55 15.41
C ILE A 174 -7.93 -5.04 14.73
N ILE A 175 -7.57 -4.41 13.64
CA ILE A 175 -6.30 -4.68 12.94
C ILE A 175 -5.64 -3.34 12.67
N SER A 176 -4.38 -3.19 13.08
CA SER A 176 -3.60 -1.99 12.82
C SER A 176 -2.33 -2.27 12.02
N VAL A 177 -2.01 -1.34 11.14
CA VAL A 177 -0.73 -1.27 10.41
C VAL A 177 -0.10 0.06 10.75
N SER A 178 1.07 0.04 11.38
CA SER A 178 1.77 1.25 11.79
C SER A 178 3.19 1.26 11.21
N ASP A 179 3.68 2.44 10.87
CA ASP A 179 5.03 2.64 10.33
C ASP A 179 5.71 3.89 10.91
N ASN A 180 7.03 3.90 10.89
CA ASN A 180 7.86 5.06 11.23
C ASN A 180 8.38 5.80 9.99
N GLY A 181 7.68 5.72 8.87
CA GLY A 181 8.04 6.34 7.60
C GLY A 181 7.94 7.86 7.59
N CYS A 182 7.75 8.44 6.41
CA CYS A 182 7.69 9.89 6.23
C CYS A 182 6.44 10.56 6.84
N GLY A 183 5.44 9.78 7.30
CA GLY A 183 4.18 10.31 7.80
C GLY A 183 3.27 10.84 6.68
N ILE A 184 2.12 11.37 7.10
CA ILE A 184 1.15 12.02 6.21
C ILE A 184 0.92 13.44 6.72
N ALA A 185 1.13 14.44 5.88
CA ALA A 185 0.92 15.83 6.25
C ALA A 185 -0.55 16.08 6.65
N PRO A 186 -0.82 16.89 7.68
CA PRO A 186 -2.18 17.11 8.19
C PRO A 186 -3.16 17.58 7.13
N GLU A 187 -2.73 18.41 6.18
CA GLU A 187 -3.54 18.90 5.05
C GLU A 187 -3.99 17.79 4.10
N HIS A 188 -3.28 16.65 4.08
CA HIS A 188 -3.58 15.52 3.21
C HIS A 188 -4.49 14.48 3.85
N LEU A 189 -4.55 14.42 5.20
CA LEU A 189 -5.31 13.40 5.93
C LEU A 189 -6.79 13.36 5.55
N SER A 190 -7.40 14.50 5.23
CA SER A 190 -8.82 14.57 4.83
C SER A 190 -9.09 13.98 3.45
N SER A 191 -8.10 14.00 2.56
CA SER A 191 -8.26 13.65 1.13
C SER A 191 -7.65 12.31 0.72
N ILE A 192 -6.86 11.64 1.59
CA ILE A 192 -6.22 10.36 1.24
C ILE A 192 -7.20 9.22 0.89
N PHE A 193 -8.47 9.35 1.31
CA PHE A 193 -9.54 8.40 0.97
C PHE A 193 -10.40 8.85 -0.21
N GLU A 194 -10.09 9.99 -0.83
CA GLU A 194 -10.76 10.43 -2.05
C GLU A 194 -10.19 9.70 -3.27
N PRO A 195 -11.04 9.21 -4.19
CA PRO A 195 -10.56 8.53 -5.40
C PRO A 195 -9.67 9.44 -6.25
N PHE A 196 -8.61 8.86 -6.83
CA PHE A 196 -7.61 9.51 -7.68
C PHE A 196 -6.73 10.56 -6.99
N VAL A 197 -6.84 10.72 -5.68
CA VAL A 197 -5.91 11.54 -4.90
C VAL A 197 -4.70 10.69 -4.53
N THR A 198 -3.52 11.10 -4.98
CA THR A 198 -2.25 10.44 -4.67
C THR A 198 -1.14 11.45 -4.50
N TYR A 199 -0.27 11.20 -3.54
CA TYR A 199 0.95 11.96 -3.28
C TYR A 199 2.20 11.16 -3.63
N LYS A 200 2.01 9.98 -4.24
CA LYS A 200 3.09 9.11 -4.76
C LYS A 200 3.23 9.32 -6.26
N SER A 201 4.44 9.33 -6.76
CA SER A 201 4.75 9.53 -8.19
C SER A 201 4.18 8.40 -9.09
N SER A 202 4.03 7.20 -8.58
CA SER A 202 3.52 6.02 -9.30
C SER A 202 2.20 5.48 -8.74
N GLY A 203 1.51 6.23 -7.88
CA GLY A 203 0.25 5.81 -7.28
C GLY A 203 -0.96 6.19 -8.13
N THR A 204 -1.96 5.32 -8.17
CA THR A 204 -3.24 5.55 -8.88
C THR A 204 -4.24 6.37 -8.06
N GLY A 205 -4.04 6.46 -6.74
CA GLY A 205 -4.98 7.08 -5.80
C GLY A 205 -6.27 6.29 -5.58
N LEU A 206 -6.32 5.01 -5.94
CA LEU A 206 -7.51 4.15 -5.77
C LEU A 206 -7.38 3.15 -4.61
N GLY A 207 -6.18 2.82 -4.16
CA GLY A 207 -5.96 1.79 -3.16
C GLY A 207 -6.63 2.07 -1.81
N LEU A 208 -6.41 3.25 -1.21
CA LEU A 208 -7.03 3.62 0.07
C LEU A 208 -8.55 3.82 -0.02
N PRO A 209 -9.10 4.52 -1.04
CA PRO A 209 -10.53 4.58 -1.28
C PRO A 209 -11.19 3.20 -1.43
N LEU A 210 -10.57 2.27 -2.16
CA LEU A 210 -11.05 0.89 -2.31
C LEU A 210 -11.02 0.15 -0.97
N SER A 211 -9.91 0.27 -0.23
CA SER A 211 -9.78 -0.33 1.09
C SER A 211 -10.88 0.11 2.04
N ARG A 212 -11.18 1.41 2.07
CA ARG A 212 -12.28 1.96 2.88
C ARG A 212 -13.64 1.38 2.47
N ARG A 213 -13.94 1.32 1.17
CA ARG A 213 -15.21 0.74 0.66
C ARG A 213 -15.37 -0.73 1.03
N ILE A 214 -14.30 -1.52 0.95
CA ILE A 214 -14.31 -2.94 1.34
C ILE A 214 -14.60 -3.09 2.83
N ILE A 215 -13.94 -2.30 3.68
CA ILE A 215 -14.15 -2.36 5.13
C ILE A 215 -15.56 -1.89 5.52
N GLU A 216 -16.05 -0.81 4.90
CA GLU A 216 -17.44 -0.34 5.09
C GLU A 216 -18.48 -1.40 4.65
N ALA A 217 -18.21 -2.13 3.56
CA ALA A 217 -19.07 -3.23 3.13
C ALA A 217 -19.09 -4.41 4.12
N HIS A 218 -18.02 -4.61 4.91
CA HIS A 218 -17.98 -5.55 6.04
C HIS A 218 -18.64 -4.99 7.32
N GLY A 219 -19.28 -3.81 7.25
CA GLY A 219 -19.87 -3.14 8.41
C GLY A 219 -18.83 -2.48 9.33
N GLY A 220 -17.59 -2.40 8.89
CA GLY A 220 -16.47 -1.87 9.66
C GLY A 220 -16.11 -0.41 9.32
N THR A 221 -15.01 0.06 9.91
CA THR A 221 -14.42 1.38 9.65
C THR A 221 -12.93 1.28 9.42
N LEU A 222 -12.39 2.13 8.54
CA LEU A 222 -10.96 2.32 8.32
C LEU A 222 -10.61 3.76 8.69
N THR A 223 -9.73 3.91 9.67
CA THR A 223 -9.25 5.20 10.17
C THR A 223 -7.74 5.32 10.01
N VAL A 224 -7.23 6.54 10.04
CA VAL A 224 -5.80 6.85 10.01
C VAL A 224 -5.47 7.88 11.07
N HIS A 225 -4.34 7.70 11.71
CA HIS A 225 -3.68 8.69 12.56
C HIS A 225 -2.25 8.86 12.07
N SER A 226 -1.79 10.09 11.90
CA SER A 226 -0.42 10.35 11.45
C SER A 226 0.11 11.63 12.07
N GLU A 227 1.32 11.54 12.62
CA GLU A 227 2.11 12.63 13.20
C GLU A 227 3.50 12.63 12.56
N PRO A 228 3.69 13.34 11.43
CA PRO A 228 4.94 13.31 10.67
C PRO A 228 6.14 13.91 11.43
N ASP A 229 5.89 14.79 12.38
CA ASP A 229 6.92 15.49 13.15
C ASP A 229 7.51 14.67 14.32
N LEU A 230 6.99 13.45 14.56
CA LEU A 230 7.54 12.55 15.56
C LEU A 230 8.98 12.13 15.20
N PRO A 231 9.82 11.82 16.21
CA PRO A 231 11.15 11.27 15.99
C PRO A 231 11.12 10.01 15.11
N ASP A 232 12.15 9.82 14.30
CA ASP A 232 12.26 8.69 13.36
C ASP A 232 12.28 7.31 14.02
N CYS A 233 12.52 7.23 15.32
CA CYS A 233 12.42 5.99 16.10
C CYS A 233 10.99 5.68 16.60
N GLN A 234 10.01 6.56 16.34
CA GLN A 234 8.62 6.38 16.74
C GLN A 234 7.73 6.12 15.52
N LEU A 235 6.65 5.36 15.73
CA LEU A 235 5.65 5.13 14.70
C LEU A 235 4.91 6.43 14.40
N LYS A 236 4.94 6.86 13.15
CA LYS A 236 4.37 8.14 12.68
C LYS A 236 2.99 7.99 12.08
N THR A 237 2.73 6.87 11.41
CA THR A 237 1.43 6.61 10.77
C THR A 237 0.84 5.31 11.29
N THR A 238 -0.46 5.31 11.57
CA THR A 238 -1.21 4.12 11.95
C THR A 238 -2.54 4.09 11.21
N PHE A 239 -2.75 3.09 10.40
CA PHE A 239 -4.06 2.73 9.87
C PHE A 239 -4.72 1.70 10.75
N THR A 240 -5.98 1.92 11.12
CA THR A 240 -6.75 1.01 11.97
C THR A 240 -8.03 0.59 11.29
N LEU A 241 -8.21 -0.73 11.15
CA LEU A 241 -9.44 -1.37 10.72
C LEU A 241 -10.21 -1.84 11.94
N THR A 242 -11.49 -1.53 11.99
CA THR A 242 -12.42 -2.03 13.02
C THR A 242 -13.52 -2.79 12.31
N ILE A 243 -13.67 -4.09 12.57
CA ILE A 243 -14.69 -4.94 11.94
C ILE A 243 -15.56 -5.52 13.06
N PRO A 244 -16.88 -5.31 13.02
CA PRO A 244 -17.78 -5.85 14.03
C PRO A 244 -17.81 -7.38 13.96
N ILE A 245 -17.83 -8.01 15.14
CA ILE A 245 -18.01 -9.46 15.28
C ILE A 245 -19.51 -9.70 15.44
N PRO A 246 -20.15 -10.50 14.56
CA PRO A 246 -21.59 -10.77 14.59
C PRO A 246 -22.09 -11.38 15.87
#